data_dde72551c2406bc9a4f484db0be20d6d
#
_entry.id   dde72551c2406bc9a4f484db0be20d6d
#
_cell.length_a   1.000
_cell.length_b   1.000
_cell.length_c   1.000
_cell.angle_alpha   90.00
_cell.angle_beta   90.00
_cell.angle_gamma   90.00
#
_symmetry.space_group_name_H-M   'P 1'
#
loop_
_entity.id
_entity.type
_entity.pdbx_description
1 polymer ?
#
loop_
_entity_poly.entity_id
_entity_poly.type
_entity_poly.pdbx_seq_one_letter_code
_entity_poly.pdbx_strand_id
1 'polypeptide(L)'
;MLHSSKPTRPGALANWLMIVAFLVVLMVAVGGITRLTESGLSITQWKPITGAIPPLSEAAWQAEFALYQTTGEYQTVTGPAGMDLAAFKFIFFWEWFHRLLGRLIGLAFAVPLAWFWIRGAIPQGYKGR
;
A
#
# COMPACT_ATOMS: atom_id res chain seq x y z
N MET A 1 9.05 28.18 -39.71
CA MET A 1 9.12 28.27 -38.25
C MET A 1 9.35 26.88 -37.70
N LEU A 2 10.54 26.59 -37.24
CA LEU A 2 10.84 25.32 -36.57
C LEU A 2 10.19 25.37 -35.19
N HIS A 3 9.09 24.67 -35.04
CA HIS A 3 8.58 24.41 -33.70
C HIS A 3 9.63 23.57 -32.96
N SER A 4 10.37 24.23 -32.08
CA SER A 4 11.20 23.55 -31.12
C SER A 4 10.25 22.78 -30.15
N SER A 5 9.87 21.57 -30.53
CA SER A 5 9.18 20.68 -29.62
C SER A 5 10.16 20.32 -28.51
N LYS A 6 9.80 20.67 -27.25
CA LYS A 6 10.59 20.21 -26.09
C LYS A 6 10.74 18.68 -26.19
N PRO A 7 11.94 18.16 -25.91
CA PRO A 7 12.13 16.72 -25.97
C PRO A 7 11.21 16.01 -24.98
N THR A 8 10.38 15.11 -25.49
CA THR A 8 9.60 14.20 -24.66
C THR A 8 10.48 13.05 -24.23
N ARG A 9 10.17 12.44 -23.08
CA ARG A 9 10.89 11.26 -22.58
C ARG A 9 9.96 10.05 -22.52
N PRO A 10 9.54 9.51 -23.68
CA PRO A 10 8.60 8.38 -23.71
C PRO A 10 9.18 7.13 -23.07
N GLY A 11 10.50 6.92 -23.13
CA GLY A 11 11.16 5.81 -22.45
C GLY A 11 11.05 5.90 -20.94
N ALA A 12 11.24 7.11 -20.35
CA ALA A 12 11.08 7.32 -18.91
C ALA A 12 9.64 7.12 -18.46
N LEU A 13 8.68 7.58 -19.25
CA LEU A 13 7.26 7.37 -18.97
C LEU A 13 6.91 5.88 -19.03
N ALA A 14 7.40 5.17 -20.04
CA ALA A 14 7.16 3.73 -20.19
C ALA A 14 7.74 2.95 -19.00
N ASN A 15 8.97 3.27 -18.58
CA ASN A 15 9.61 2.62 -17.43
C ASN A 15 8.84 2.88 -16.14
N TRP A 16 8.40 4.12 -15.92
CA TRP A 16 7.57 4.47 -14.77
C TRP A 16 6.26 3.68 -14.76
N LEU A 17 5.55 3.63 -15.89
CA LEU A 17 4.29 2.89 -15.99
C LEU A 17 4.49 1.39 -15.78
N MET A 18 5.60 0.83 -16.26
CA MET A 18 5.94 -0.58 -16.02
C MET A 18 6.21 -0.86 -14.55
N ILE A 19 6.90 0.03 -13.85
CA ILE A 19 7.14 -0.10 -12.41
C ILE A 19 5.81 -0.06 -11.65
N VAL A 20 4.94 0.90 -11.99
CA VAL A 20 3.61 1.00 -11.36
C VAL A 20 2.78 -0.25 -11.64
N ALA A 21 2.80 -0.75 -12.87
CA ALA A 21 2.10 -1.98 -13.23
C ALA A 21 2.61 -3.19 -12.42
N PHE A 22 3.92 -3.32 -12.25
CA PHE A 22 4.52 -4.37 -11.42
C PHE A 22 4.05 -4.26 -9.96
N LEU A 23 4.05 -3.05 -9.41
CA LEU A 23 3.57 -2.82 -8.04
C LEU A 23 2.09 -3.16 -7.88
N VAL A 24 1.28 -2.88 -8.89
CA VAL A 24 -0.14 -3.26 -8.89
C VAL A 24 -0.32 -4.77 -8.90
N VAL A 25 0.45 -5.50 -9.71
CA VAL A 25 0.43 -6.97 -9.73
C VAL A 25 0.84 -7.52 -8.37
N LEU A 26 1.90 -6.98 -7.77
CA LEU A 26 2.33 -7.35 -6.42
C LEU A 26 1.24 -7.06 -5.38
N MET A 27 0.56 -5.92 -5.50
CA MET A 27 -0.56 -5.55 -4.64
C MET A 27 -1.70 -6.57 -4.72
N VAL A 28 -2.03 -7.04 -5.91
CA VAL A 28 -3.06 -8.06 -6.12
C VAL A 28 -2.64 -9.37 -5.47
N ALA A 29 -1.39 -9.78 -5.63
CA ALA A 29 -0.87 -11.01 -5.01
C ALA A 29 -0.92 -10.93 -3.49
N VAL A 30 -0.43 -9.84 -2.90
CA VAL A 30 -0.46 -9.62 -1.45
C VAL A 30 -1.89 -9.50 -0.94
N GLY A 31 -2.76 -8.84 -1.69
CA GLY A 31 -4.20 -8.76 -1.36
C GLY A 31 -4.86 -10.13 -1.31
N GLY A 32 -4.50 -11.02 -2.23
CA GLY A 32 -4.94 -12.42 -2.22
C GLY A 32 -4.47 -13.15 -0.97
N ILE A 33 -3.19 -12.98 -0.58
CA ILE A 33 -2.65 -13.57 0.65
C ILE A 33 -3.39 -13.01 1.88
N THR A 34 -3.62 -11.70 1.92
CA THR A 34 -4.35 -11.05 3.01
C THR A 34 -5.75 -11.64 3.16
N ARG A 35 -6.43 -11.89 2.05
CA ARG A 35 -7.75 -12.52 2.06
C ARG A 35 -7.69 -13.97 2.54
N LEU A 36 -6.74 -14.75 2.01
CA LEU A 36 -6.62 -16.17 2.35
C LEU A 36 -6.20 -16.40 3.81
N THR A 37 -5.46 -15.48 4.39
CA THR A 37 -5.05 -15.53 5.79
C THR A 37 -6.03 -14.82 6.73
N GLU A 38 -7.11 -14.28 6.20
CA GLU A 38 -8.12 -13.51 6.95
C GLU A 38 -7.50 -12.35 7.74
N SER A 39 -6.54 -11.67 7.12
CA SER A 39 -5.74 -10.60 7.77
C SER A 39 -6.37 -9.21 7.62
N GLY A 40 -7.40 -9.04 6.80
CA GLY A 40 -7.92 -7.74 6.39
C GLY A 40 -8.58 -6.91 7.48
N LEU A 41 -8.81 -7.47 8.66
CA LEU A 41 -9.43 -6.79 9.79
C LEU A 41 -8.50 -6.68 11.01
N SER A 42 -7.22 -6.96 10.84
CA SER A 42 -6.25 -6.97 11.96
C SER A 42 -5.82 -5.58 12.40
N ILE A 43 -5.88 -4.59 11.50
CA ILE A 43 -5.55 -3.20 11.82
C ILE A 43 -6.86 -2.43 12.03
N THR A 44 -7.09 -2.00 13.27
CA THR A 44 -8.37 -1.39 13.67
C THR A 44 -8.46 0.10 13.36
N GLN A 45 -7.30 0.78 13.16
CA GLN A 45 -7.24 2.22 12.97
C GLN A 45 -6.58 2.57 11.64
N TRP A 46 -7.16 3.53 10.93
CA TRP A 46 -6.54 4.09 9.73
C TRP A 46 -5.61 5.24 10.10
N LYS A 47 -4.31 5.02 9.91
CA LYS A 47 -3.28 6.04 10.14
C LYS A 47 -2.44 6.15 8.86
N PRO A 48 -2.74 7.11 7.98
CA PRO A 48 -2.11 7.14 6.65
C PRO A 48 -0.60 7.39 6.69
N ILE A 49 -0.10 8.17 7.65
CA ILE A 49 1.33 8.49 7.76
C ILE A 49 2.00 7.61 8.82
N THR A 50 1.53 7.65 10.06
CA THR A 50 2.14 6.91 11.17
C THR A 50 1.95 5.41 11.05
N GLY A 51 0.88 4.97 10.38
CA GLY A 51 0.63 3.56 10.10
C GLY A 51 1.59 2.92 9.09
N ALA A 52 2.44 3.70 8.43
CA ALA A 52 3.52 3.16 7.60
C ALA A 52 4.63 2.51 8.43
N ILE A 53 4.69 2.81 9.73
CA ILE A 53 5.65 2.20 10.66
C ILE A 53 4.91 1.11 11.46
N PRO A 54 5.39 -0.15 11.45
CA PRO A 54 4.77 -1.21 12.26
C PRO A 54 5.07 -1.00 13.75
N PRO A 55 4.37 -1.70 14.66
CA PRO A 55 4.73 -1.67 16.07
C PRO A 55 6.18 -2.13 16.27
N LEU A 56 6.96 -1.36 17.03
CA LEU A 56 8.39 -1.58 17.22
C LEU A 56 8.76 -2.09 18.62
N SER A 57 7.78 -2.23 19.50
CA SER A 57 8.01 -2.70 20.87
C SER A 57 6.96 -3.72 21.26
N GLU A 58 7.27 -4.52 22.27
CA GLU A 58 6.31 -5.46 22.84
C GLU A 58 5.06 -4.76 23.37
N ALA A 59 5.24 -3.63 24.04
CA ALA A 59 4.12 -2.83 24.54
C ALA A 59 3.23 -2.32 23.40
N ALA A 60 3.81 -1.89 22.29
CA ALA A 60 3.05 -1.45 21.10
C ALA A 60 2.28 -2.62 20.47
N TRP A 61 2.88 -3.81 20.39
CA TRP A 61 2.19 -5.01 19.89
C TRP A 61 1.03 -5.41 20.80
N GLN A 62 1.23 -5.38 22.12
CA GLN A 62 0.16 -5.69 23.07
C GLN A 62 -1.01 -4.70 22.95
N ALA A 63 -0.70 -3.41 22.76
CA ALA A 63 -1.72 -2.39 22.58
C ALA A 63 -2.55 -2.64 21.30
N GLU A 64 -1.90 -2.97 20.17
CA GLU A 64 -2.59 -3.28 18.92
C GLU A 64 -3.43 -4.54 19.04
N PHE A 65 -2.91 -5.58 19.69
CA PHE A 65 -3.66 -6.81 19.91
C PHE A 65 -4.88 -6.57 20.81
N ALA A 66 -4.74 -5.75 21.85
CA ALA A 66 -5.85 -5.38 22.72
C ALA A 66 -6.97 -4.67 21.94
N LEU A 67 -6.63 -3.78 21.01
CA LEU A 67 -7.60 -3.14 20.13
C LEU A 67 -8.29 -4.16 19.22
N TYR A 68 -7.53 -5.08 18.64
CA TYR A 68 -8.09 -6.14 17.81
C TYR A 68 -9.05 -7.05 18.59
N GLN A 69 -8.75 -7.35 19.84
CA GLN A 69 -9.61 -8.16 20.69
C GLN A 69 -10.99 -7.55 20.96
N THR A 70 -11.13 -6.24 20.72
CA THR A 70 -12.44 -5.58 20.82
C THR A 70 -13.30 -5.74 19.56
N THR A 71 -12.74 -6.26 18.47
CA THR A 71 -13.44 -6.41 17.19
C THR A 71 -14.36 -7.62 17.20
N GLY A 72 -15.43 -7.56 16.39
CA GLY A 72 -16.32 -8.69 16.19
C GLY A 72 -15.60 -9.90 15.59
N GLU A 73 -14.62 -9.67 14.70
CA GLU A 73 -13.81 -10.74 14.11
C GLU A 73 -13.09 -11.57 15.18
N TYR A 74 -12.43 -10.91 16.13
CA TYR A 74 -11.78 -11.62 17.21
C TYR A 74 -12.80 -12.35 18.11
N GLN A 75 -13.86 -11.66 18.49
CA GLN A 75 -14.84 -12.20 19.44
C GLN A 75 -15.59 -13.40 18.90
N THR A 76 -15.85 -13.44 17.59
CA THR A 76 -16.68 -14.51 16.98
C THR A 76 -15.87 -15.55 16.21
N VAL A 77 -14.69 -15.24 15.72
CA VAL A 77 -13.92 -16.10 14.81
C VAL A 77 -12.55 -16.46 15.40
N THR A 78 -11.65 -15.48 15.50
CA THR A 78 -10.25 -15.76 15.81
C THR A 78 -9.98 -16.00 17.28
N GLY A 79 -10.70 -15.35 18.19
CA GLY A 79 -10.58 -15.56 19.62
C GLY A 79 -11.00 -16.97 20.03
N PRO A 80 -12.22 -17.44 19.64
CA PRO A 80 -12.63 -18.83 19.88
C PRO A 80 -11.71 -19.86 19.23
N ALA A 81 -11.06 -19.54 18.12
CA ALA A 81 -10.07 -20.40 17.46
C ALA A 81 -8.73 -20.45 18.21
N GLY A 82 -8.52 -19.63 19.25
CA GLY A 82 -7.32 -19.65 20.09
C GLY A 82 -6.20 -18.76 19.61
N MET A 83 -6.50 -17.64 18.95
CA MET A 83 -5.49 -16.70 18.49
C MET A 83 -4.69 -16.11 19.65
N ASP A 84 -3.37 -16.22 19.56
CA ASP A 84 -2.41 -15.59 20.46
C ASP A 84 -1.72 -14.39 19.80
N LEU A 85 -0.80 -13.76 20.51
CA LEU A 85 -0.07 -12.60 19.98
C LEU A 85 0.77 -12.95 18.76
N ALA A 86 1.36 -14.14 18.72
CA ALA A 86 2.17 -14.58 17.58
C ALA A 86 1.31 -14.72 16.31
N ALA A 87 0.14 -15.32 16.42
CA ALA A 87 -0.81 -15.44 15.33
C ALA A 87 -1.32 -14.05 14.89
N PHE A 88 -1.57 -13.15 15.84
CA PHE A 88 -1.96 -11.77 15.54
C PHE A 88 -0.87 -11.03 14.77
N LYS A 89 0.41 -11.16 15.18
CA LYS A 89 1.53 -10.54 14.46
C LYS A 89 1.60 -10.99 13.01
N PHE A 90 1.29 -12.26 12.75
CA PHE A 90 1.29 -12.80 11.40
C PHE A 90 0.23 -12.15 10.52
N ILE A 91 -1.02 -12.07 10.99
CA ILE A 91 -2.09 -11.44 10.20
C ILE A 91 -1.90 -9.92 10.10
N PHE A 92 -1.40 -9.28 11.16
CA PHE A 92 -1.09 -7.86 11.15
C PHE A 92 -0.04 -7.53 10.09
N PHE A 93 1.01 -8.35 9.99
CA PHE A 93 2.07 -8.17 8.99
C PHE A 93 1.51 -8.12 7.57
N TRP A 94 0.63 -9.06 7.20
CA TRP A 94 0.10 -9.10 5.84
C TRP A 94 -0.80 -7.91 5.54
N GLU A 95 -1.64 -7.51 6.46
CA GLU A 95 -2.46 -6.32 6.27
C GLU A 95 -1.63 -5.04 6.25
N TRP A 96 -0.66 -4.92 7.14
CA TRP A 96 0.26 -3.78 7.16
C TRP A 96 1.04 -3.69 5.85
N PHE A 97 1.58 -4.82 5.37
CA PHE A 97 2.33 -4.87 4.12
C PHE A 97 1.45 -4.51 2.92
N HIS A 98 0.22 -5.00 2.89
CA HIS A 98 -0.75 -4.65 1.86
C HIS A 98 -1.04 -3.14 1.85
N ARG A 99 -1.26 -2.55 3.01
CA ARG A 99 -1.48 -1.11 3.14
C ARG A 99 -0.23 -0.30 2.78
N LEU A 100 0.96 -0.79 3.14
CA LEU A 100 2.22 -0.16 2.75
C LEU A 100 2.38 -0.14 1.23
N LEU A 101 2.11 -1.25 0.57
CA LEU A 101 2.12 -1.30 -0.90
C LEU A 101 1.16 -0.29 -1.51
N GLY A 102 -0.03 -0.15 -0.95
CA GLY A 102 -0.98 0.86 -1.40
C GLY A 102 -0.43 2.28 -1.30
N ARG A 103 0.25 2.59 -0.19
CA ARG A 103 0.92 3.89 0.00
C ARG A 103 2.05 4.08 -1.01
N LEU A 104 2.87 3.05 -1.23
CA LEU A 104 3.97 3.11 -2.19
C LEU A 104 3.47 3.29 -3.62
N ILE A 105 2.40 2.60 -4.01
CA ILE A 105 1.78 2.76 -5.32
C ILE A 105 1.27 4.18 -5.50
N GLY A 106 0.59 4.73 -4.48
CA GLY A 106 0.11 6.11 -4.51
C GLY A 106 1.25 7.10 -4.73
N LEU A 107 2.35 6.95 -3.99
CA LEU A 107 3.53 7.80 -4.14
C LEU A 107 4.24 7.57 -5.48
N ALA A 108 4.40 6.32 -5.90
CA ALA A 108 5.04 5.97 -7.16
C ALA A 108 4.26 6.50 -8.37
N PHE A 109 2.96 6.69 -8.22
CA PHE A 109 2.13 7.31 -9.24
C PHE A 109 2.14 8.83 -9.14
N ALA A 110 1.87 9.38 -7.96
CA ALA A 110 1.65 10.82 -7.78
C ALA A 110 2.94 11.65 -7.91
N VAL A 111 4.04 11.20 -7.32
CA VAL A 111 5.30 11.97 -7.31
C VAL A 111 5.92 12.05 -8.70
N PRO A 112 6.15 10.94 -9.43
CA PRO A 112 6.66 11.03 -10.79
C PRO A 112 5.70 11.73 -11.75
N LEU A 113 4.39 11.56 -11.58
CA LEU A 113 3.40 12.25 -12.41
C LEU A 113 3.53 13.77 -12.27
N ALA A 114 3.64 14.29 -11.03
CA ALA A 114 3.85 15.69 -10.77
C ALA A 114 5.16 16.18 -11.37
N TRP A 115 6.24 15.40 -11.21
CA TRP A 115 7.54 15.71 -11.79
C TRP A 115 7.47 15.81 -13.31
N PHE A 116 6.93 14.78 -14.00
CA PHE A 116 6.80 14.78 -15.44
C PHE A 116 5.90 15.91 -15.95
N TRP A 117 4.83 16.21 -15.22
CA TRP A 117 3.92 17.29 -15.55
C TRP A 117 4.62 18.66 -15.49
N ILE A 118 5.32 18.94 -14.38
CA ILE A 118 6.05 20.20 -14.16
C ILE A 118 7.18 20.36 -15.18
N ARG A 119 7.90 19.26 -15.48
CA ARG A 119 9.02 19.28 -16.41
C ARG A 119 8.57 19.25 -17.89
N GLY A 120 7.28 19.12 -18.16
CA GLY A 120 6.76 19.06 -19.52
C GLY A 120 7.18 17.81 -20.29
N ALA A 121 7.54 16.71 -19.59
CA ALA A 121 7.95 15.45 -20.20
C ALA A 121 6.79 14.63 -20.74
N ILE A 122 5.56 14.96 -20.34
CA ILE A 122 4.36 14.29 -20.81
C ILE A 122 3.92 14.95 -22.13
N PRO A 123 3.74 14.17 -23.22
CA PRO A 123 3.21 14.70 -24.47
C PRO A 123 1.85 15.38 -24.24
N GLN A 124 1.61 16.51 -24.89
CA GLN A 124 0.42 17.33 -24.60
C GLN A 124 -0.89 16.58 -24.77
N GLY A 125 -0.99 15.64 -25.70
CA GLY A 125 -2.18 14.84 -25.91
C GLY A 125 -2.55 13.91 -24.75
N TYR A 126 -1.67 13.72 -23.77
CA TYR A 126 -1.86 12.79 -22.65
C TYR A 126 -2.09 13.48 -21.31
N LYS A 127 -1.90 14.81 -21.21
CA LYS A 127 -2.00 15.52 -19.93
C LYS A 127 -3.41 15.53 -19.32
N GLY A 128 -4.43 15.33 -20.11
CA GLY A 128 -5.82 15.33 -19.64
C GLY A 128 -6.44 13.93 -19.54
N ARG A 129 -5.64 12.86 -19.57
CA ARG A 129 -6.13 11.47 -19.58
C ARG A 129 -5.66 10.67 -18.38
#